data_e0c8a265a299aed8c8b56b649f0a420c
#
_entry.id   e0c8a265a299aed8c8b56b649f0a420c
#
_cell.length_a   1.000
_cell.length_b   1.000
_cell.length_c   1.000
_cell.angle_alpha   90.00
_cell.angle_beta   90.00
_cell.angle_gamma   90.00
#
_symmetry.space_group_name_H-M   'P 1'
#
loop_
_entity.id
_entity.type
_entity.pdbx_description
1 polymer ?
#
loop_
_entity_poly.entity_id
_entity_poly.type
_entity_poly.pdbx_seq_one_letter_code
_entity_poly.pdbx_strand_id
1 'polypeptide(L)'
;MKTKIFSFAFNRPDILQYQITSLKKFIVGEYDINIVYDTRDNQYYEQFKKICDDNDVVFHHHLSEPGGTPSFYNAQAIKWVYDTVISKEDDCYVMLLDHDMFLIDELDVHQEMSVYDIIGCLQTREKVKYVWPGLCIFKKSSVEDIEFDFYPQTVDGQILDTGGGTYKLLSNEKIKFMDTGVDYPEEYKGIDLKDEKITG
;
A
#
# COMPACT_ATOMS: atom_id res chain seq x y z
N MET A 1 6.98 0.58 19.06
CA MET A 1 5.76 0.85 18.24
C MET A 1 5.73 -0.19 17.15
N LYS A 2 4.58 -0.82 16.92
CA LYS A 2 4.43 -1.91 15.95
C LYS A 2 4.15 -1.36 14.54
N THR A 3 4.59 -2.07 13.49
CA THR A 3 4.29 -1.74 12.10
C THR A 3 3.09 -2.54 11.62
N LYS A 4 2.05 -1.88 11.16
CA LYS A 4 0.89 -2.48 10.50
C LYS A 4 1.04 -2.33 8.99
N ILE A 5 1.27 -3.44 8.30
CA ILE A 5 1.47 -3.49 6.85
C ILE A 5 0.14 -3.87 6.20
N PHE A 6 -0.33 -3.08 5.26
CA PHE A 6 -1.55 -3.34 4.48
C PHE A 6 -1.18 -3.46 3.01
N SER A 7 -1.33 -4.65 2.46
CA SER A 7 -1.15 -4.92 1.03
C SER A 7 -2.51 -5.04 0.36
N PHE A 8 -2.69 -4.31 -0.74
CA PHE A 8 -3.95 -4.26 -1.49
C PHE A 8 -3.88 -5.23 -2.65
N ALA A 9 -4.44 -6.42 -2.43
CA ALA A 9 -4.38 -7.54 -3.37
C ALA A 9 -5.60 -7.56 -4.29
N PHE A 10 -5.38 -7.89 -5.55
CA PHE A 10 -6.44 -7.92 -6.55
C PHE A 10 -6.57 -9.31 -7.21
N ASN A 11 -6.03 -9.55 -8.37
CA ASN A 11 -6.30 -10.76 -9.16
C ASN A 11 -5.07 -11.68 -9.36
N ARG A 12 -4.02 -11.50 -8.56
CA ARG A 12 -2.74 -12.21 -8.70
C ARG A 12 -2.34 -12.90 -7.38
N PRO A 13 -2.97 -14.04 -7.04
CA PRO A 13 -2.63 -14.79 -5.83
C PRO A 13 -1.19 -15.35 -5.86
N ASP A 14 -0.65 -15.62 -7.05
CA ASP A 14 0.74 -16.04 -7.22
C ASP A 14 1.73 -14.97 -6.72
N ILE A 15 1.50 -13.72 -7.06
CA ILE A 15 2.33 -12.60 -6.62
C ILE A 15 2.25 -12.41 -5.10
N LEU A 16 1.07 -12.59 -4.50
CA LEU A 16 0.89 -12.42 -3.07
C LEU A 16 1.81 -13.31 -2.24
N GLN A 17 1.99 -14.57 -2.62
CA GLN A 17 2.88 -15.47 -1.91
C GLN A 17 4.32 -14.95 -1.87
N TYR A 18 4.80 -14.42 -2.99
CA TYR A 18 6.15 -13.83 -3.07
C TYR A 18 6.26 -12.56 -2.24
N GLN A 19 5.24 -11.71 -2.27
CA GLN A 19 5.23 -10.49 -1.47
C GLN A 19 5.29 -10.79 0.03
N ILE A 20 4.46 -11.72 0.53
CA ILE A 20 4.49 -12.12 1.94
C ILE A 20 5.87 -12.66 2.31
N THR A 21 6.48 -13.47 1.44
CA THR A 21 7.83 -14.02 1.65
C THR A 21 8.87 -12.89 1.74
N SER A 22 8.80 -11.92 0.82
CA SER A 22 9.66 -10.74 0.82
C SER A 22 9.51 -9.92 2.11
N LEU A 23 8.28 -9.63 2.53
CA LEU A 23 7.99 -8.89 3.75
C LEU A 23 8.55 -9.60 4.99
N LYS A 24 8.30 -10.91 5.13
CA LYS A 24 8.81 -11.71 6.24
C LYS A 24 10.33 -11.80 6.29
N LYS A 25 10.99 -11.72 5.13
CA LYS A 25 12.46 -11.80 5.01
C LYS A 25 13.13 -10.47 5.37
N PHE A 26 12.54 -9.35 5.01
CA PHE A 26 13.23 -8.07 4.99
C PHE A 26 12.70 -7.02 5.96
N ILE A 27 11.48 -7.16 6.51
CA ILE A 27 11.01 -6.26 7.57
C ILE A 27 11.68 -6.60 8.89
N VAL A 28 12.28 -5.59 9.50
CA VAL A 28 12.92 -5.69 10.82
C VAL A 28 11.96 -5.13 11.90
N GLY A 29 11.92 -5.82 13.06
CA GLY A 29 11.11 -5.40 14.21
C GLY A 29 9.76 -6.11 14.32
N GLU A 30 8.86 -5.51 15.11
CA GLU A 30 7.50 -6.06 15.30
C GLU A 30 6.55 -5.55 14.22
N TYR A 31 5.88 -6.46 13.53
CA TYR A 31 4.92 -6.13 12.49
C TYR A 31 3.73 -7.09 12.43
N ASP A 32 2.64 -6.63 11.83
CA ASP A 32 1.52 -7.44 11.36
C ASP A 32 1.34 -7.22 9.86
N ILE A 33 1.20 -8.32 9.11
CA ILE A 33 0.85 -8.26 7.69
C ILE A 33 -0.67 -8.44 7.56
N ASN A 34 -1.30 -7.50 6.87
CA ASN A 34 -2.71 -7.48 6.58
C ASN A 34 -2.89 -7.45 5.07
N ILE A 35 -3.59 -8.43 4.54
CA ILE A 35 -3.91 -8.50 3.11
C ILE A 35 -5.34 -8.04 2.93
N VAL A 36 -5.53 -7.02 2.12
CA VAL A 36 -6.84 -6.46 1.77
C VAL A 36 -7.19 -6.93 0.37
N TYR A 37 -8.09 -7.88 0.27
CA TYR A 37 -8.59 -8.38 -0.99
C TYR A 37 -9.82 -7.57 -1.40
N ASP A 38 -9.67 -6.76 -2.43
CA ASP A 38 -10.77 -6.03 -3.05
C ASP A 38 -11.30 -6.82 -4.23
N THR A 39 -12.53 -7.33 -4.10
CA THR A 39 -13.09 -8.17 -5.14
C THR A 39 -14.27 -7.52 -5.83
N ARG A 40 -14.24 -7.58 -7.14
CA ARG A 40 -15.40 -7.39 -8.01
C ARG A 40 -16.01 -8.72 -8.46
N ASP A 41 -15.22 -9.78 -8.37
CA ASP A 41 -15.68 -11.15 -8.47
C ASP A 41 -14.95 -11.98 -7.42
N ASN A 42 -15.51 -13.08 -6.99
CA ASN A 42 -14.92 -13.95 -5.97
C ASN A 42 -13.97 -15.00 -6.56
N GLN A 43 -13.51 -14.84 -7.80
CA GLN A 43 -12.75 -15.85 -8.53
C GLN A 43 -11.53 -16.35 -7.76
N TYR A 44 -10.82 -15.46 -7.08
CA TYR A 44 -9.57 -15.78 -6.37
C TYR A 44 -9.72 -15.75 -4.85
N TYR A 45 -10.92 -15.55 -4.31
CA TYR A 45 -11.14 -15.39 -2.88
C TYR A 45 -10.54 -16.53 -2.05
N GLU A 46 -10.89 -17.78 -2.38
CA GLU A 46 -10.41 -18.96 -1.65
C GLU A 46 -8.90 -19.14 -1.76
N GLN A 47 -8.30 -18.75 -2.89
CA GLN A 47 -6.85 -18.82 -3.09
C GLN A 47 -6.13 -17.78 -2.22
N PHE A 48 -6.59 -16.52 -2.23
CA PHE A 48 -6.03 -15.47 -1.37
C PHE A 48 -6.18 -15.83 0.10
N LYS A 49 -7.38 -16.26 0.51
CA LYS A 49 -7.63 -16.67 1.89
C LYS A 49 -6.71 -17.81 2.32
N LYS A 50 -6.57 -18.84 1.49
CA LYS A 50 -5.67 -19.96 1.77
C LYS A 50 -4.21 -19.51 1.91
N ILE A 51 -3.72 -18.64 1.03
CA ILE A 51 -2.36 -18.11 1.12
C ILE A 51 -2.16 -17.36 2.45
N CYS A 52 -3.14 -16.57 2.86
CA CYS A 52 -3.08 -15.84 4.13
C CYS A 52 -3.07 -16.79 5.32
N ASP A 53 -3.97 -17.80 5.33
CA ASP A 53 -4.06 -18.81 6.40
C ASP A 53 -2.74 -19.62 6.49
N ASP A 54 -2.17 -20.06 5.36
CA ASP A 54 -0.92 -20.84 5.30
C ASP A 54 0.29 -20.01 5.78
N ASN A 55 0.21 -18.69 5.71
CA ASN A 55 1.28 -17.78 6.10
C ASN A 55 1.06 -17.08 7.43
N ASP A 56 -0.04 -17.35 8.15
CA ASP A 56 -0.40 -16.69 9.41
C ASP A 56 -0.41 -15.16 9.27
N VAL A 57 -1.09 -14.65 8.24
CA VAL A 57 -1.31 -13.23 8.00
C VAL A 57 -2.79 -12.91 8.00
N VAL A 58 -3.14 -11.68 8.37
CA VAL A 58 -4.55 -11.28 8.49
C VAL A 58 -5.15 -11.06 7.11
N PHE A 59 -6.31 -11.65 6.87
CA PHE A 59 -7.06 -11.50 5.62
C PHE A 59 -8.29 -10.62 5.82
N HIS A 60 -8.37 -9.55 5.06
CA HIS A 60 -9.53 -8.65 5.00
C HIS A 60 -10.19 -8.77 3.63
N HIS A 61 -11.50 -8.82 3.63
CA HIS A 61 -12.30 -8.81 2.41
C HIS A 61 -13.07 -7.50 2.32
N HIS A 62 -12.82 -6.73 1.29
CA HIS A 62 -13.53 -5.50 0.95
C HIS A 62 -14.30 -5.67 -0.36
N LEU A 63 -15.46 -5.06 -0.45
CA LEU A 63 -16.26 -5.00 -1.66
C LEU A 63 -16.36 -3.54 -2.09
N SER A 64 -15.60 -3.18 -3.11
CA SER A 64 -15.69 -1.84 -3.70
C SER A 64 -17.04 -1.60 -4.39
N GLU A 65 -17.54 -0.41 -4.26
CA GLU A 65 -18.75 0.05 -4.95
C GLU A 65 -18.51 0.05 -6.48
N PRO A 66 -19.44 -0.50 -7.28
CA PRO A 66 -19.26 -0.60 -8.72
C PRO A 66 -19.26 0.77 -9.41
N GLY A 67 -18.66 0.83 -10.61
CA GLY A 67 -18.72 2.02 -11.49
C GLY A 67 -17.50 2.94 -11.45
N GLY A 68 -16.44 2.55 -10.74
CA GLY A 68 -15.17 3.28 -10.70
C GLY A 68 -14.11 2.79 -11.68
N THR A 69 -12.99 3.49 -11.70
CA THR A 69 -11.73 3.07 -12.34
C THR A 69 -10.92 2.18 -11.41
N PRO A 70 -9.89 1.44 -11.88
CA PRO A 70 -8.96 0.73 -11.00
C PRO A 70 -8.38 1.59 -9.88
N SER A 71 -7.96 2.81 -10.19
CA SER A 71 -7.47 3.77 -9.18
C SER A 71 -8.52 4.14 -8.14
N PHE A 72 -9.78 4.25 -8.54
CA PHE A 72 -10.88 4.55 -7.63
C PHE A 72 -11.17 3.37 -6.67
N TYR A 73 -11.12 2.14 -7.17
CA TYR A 73 -11.31 0.94 -6.35
C TYR A 73 -10.19 0.75 -5.34
N ASN A 74 -8.95 0.95 -5.76
CA ASN A 74 -7.80 0.91 -4.84
C ASN A 74 -7.96 1.96 -3.74
N ALA A 75 -8.35 3.19 -4.10
CA ALA A 75 -8.61 4.25 -3.13
C ALA A 75 -9.74 3.91 -2.14
N GLN A 76 -10.82 3.27 -2.62
CA GLN A 76 -11.90 2.80 -1.73
C GLN A 76 -11.39 1.75 -0.73
N ALA A 77 -10.58 0.79 -1.18
CA ALA A 77 -10.02 -0.24 -0.31
C ALA A 77 -9.10 0.38 0.76
N ILE A 78 -8.23 1.31 0.37
CA ILE A 78 -7.35 2.04 1.30
C ILE A 78 -8.18 2.84 2.31
N LYS A 79 -9.16 3.61 1.83
CA LYS A 79 -10.04 4.40 2.69
C LYS A 79 -10.81 3.51 3.68
N TRP A 80 -11.35 2.40 3.21
CA TRP A 80 -12.06 1.43 4.06
C TRP A 80 -11.15 0.90 5.17
N VAL A 81 -9.91 0.50 4.84
CA VAL A 81 -8.94 0.06 5.85
C VAL A 81 -8.65 1.17 6.84
N TYR A 82 -8.43 2.39 6.36
CA TYR A 82 -8.15 3.53 7.22
C TYR A 82 -9.29 3.75 8.22
N ASP A 83 -10.54 3.80 7.76
CA ASP A 83 -11.71 4.09 8.59
C ASP A 83 -12.09 2.93 9.53
N THR A 84 -11.89 1.67 9.09
CA THR A 84 -12.43 0.51 9.83
C THR A 84 -11.39 -0.23 10.65
N VAL A 85 -10.12 -0.15 10.28
CA VAL A 85 -9.02 -0.87 10.93
C VAL A 85 -8.06 0.13 11.57
N ILE A 86 -7.37 0.95 10.75
CA ILE A 86 -6.29 1.82 11.23
C ILE A 86 -6.78 2.83 12.28
N SER A 87 -7.94 3.43 12.06
CA SER A 87 -8.50 4.43 12.99
C SER A 87 -8.71 3.89 14.42
N LYS A 88 -8.90 2.57 14.57
CA LYS A 88 -9.15 1.90 15.85
C LYS A 88 -7.90 1.37 16.53
N GLU A 89 -6.79 1.35 15.83
CA GLU A 89 -5.50 0.93 16.41
C GLU A 89 -4.94 2.02 17.32
N ASP A 90 -4.15 1.60 18.30
CA ASP A 90 -3.27 2.51 19.04
C ASP A 90 -2.27 3.17 18.07
N ASP A 91 -1.49 4.15 18.55
CA ASP A 91 -0.45 4.77 17.71
C ASP A 91 0.54 3.72 17.19
N CYS A 92 0.66 3.65 15.87
CA CYS A 92 1.45 2.65 15.16
C CYS A 92 2.08 3.25 13.91
N TYR A 93 3.03 2.54 13.32
CA TYR A 93 3.46 2.80 11.96
C TYR A 93 2.52 2.06 10.99
N VAL A 94 2.04 2.76 9.99
CA VAL A 94 1.19 2.21 8.93
C VAL A 94 2.01 2.17 7.65
N MET A 95 2.10 0.99 7.05
CA MET A 95 2.72 0.80 5.74
C MET A 95 1.65 0.36 4.75
N LEU A 96 1.39 1.19 3.75
CA LEU A 96 0.53 0.86 2.61
C LEU A 96 1.41 0.33 1.48
N LEU A 97 0.98 -0.73 0.82
CA LEU A 97 1.78 -1.42 -0.18
C LEU A 97 0.89 -2.01 -1.28
N ASP A 98 1.19 -1.72 -2.54
CA ASP A 98 0.58 -2.43 -3.65
C ASP A 98 1.09 -3.89 -3.70
N HIS A 99 0.25 -4.82 -4.12
CA HIS A 99 0.56 -6.26 -4.04
C HIS A 99 1.73 -6.72 -4.93
N ASP A 100 2.13 -5.92 -5.89
CA ASP A 100 3.27 -6.16 -6.79
C ASP A 100 4.56 -5.43 -6.37
N MET A 101 4.56 -4.85 -5.18
CA MET A 101 5.74 -4.24 -4.56
C MET A 101 6.43 -5.24 -3.63
N PHE A 102 7.74 -5.38 -3.78
CA PHE A 102 8.56 -6.30 -3.00
C PHE A 102 9.71 -5.56 -2.33
N LEU A 103 9.99 -5.93 -1.09
CA LEU A 103 11.24 -5.52 -0.45
C LEU A 103 12.37 -6.37 -1.00
N ILE A 104 13.48 -5.74 -1.33
CA ILE A 104 14.69 -6.39 -1.85
C ILE A 104 15.86 -6.32 -0.87
N ASP A 105 15.70 -5.54 0.20
CA ASP A 105 16.71 -5.35 1.25
C ASP A 105 16.01 -5.09 2.58
N GLU A 106 16.75 -5.15 3.68
CA GLU A 106 16.24 -4.94 5.03
C GLU A 106 15.64 -3.54 5.18
N LEU A 107 14.45 -3.48 5.78
CA LEU A 107 13.75 -2.25 6.15
C LEU A 107 13.44 -2.25 7.64
N ASP A 108 14.21 -1.50 8.41
CA ASP A 108 13.90 -1.19 9.80
C ASP A 108 12.99 0.06 9.85
N VAL A 109 11.68 -0.20 9.83
CA VAL A 109 10.66 0.86 9.88
C VAL A 109 10.82 1.72 11.14
N HIS A 110 11.16 1.12 12.27
CA HIS A 110 11.31 1.85 13.52
C HIS A 110 12.49 2.83 13.45
N GLN A 111 13.62 2.38 12.91
CA GLN A 111 14.80 3.22 12.73
C GLN A 111 14.49 4.40 11.80
N GLU A 112 13.90 4.13 10.65
CA GLU A 112 13.55 5.14 9.67
C GLU A 112 12.55 6.16 10.23
N MET A 113 11.49 5.69 10.86
CA MET A 113 10.43 6.53 11.44
C MET A 113 10.84 7.22 12.75
N SER A 114 12.05 6.98 13.26
CA SER A 114 12.61 7.77 14.37
C SER A 114 13.03 9.18 13.92
N VAL A 115 13.27 9.36 12.61
CA VAL A 115 13.69 10.63 12.00
C VAL A 115 12.56 11.26 11.20
N TYR A 116 11.77 10.43 10.52
CA TYR A 116 10.72 10.87 9.60
C TYR A 116 9.33 10.51 10.14
N ASP A 117 8.34 11.31 9.81
CA ASP A 117 6.94 11.06 10.11
C ASP A 117 6.23 10.36 8.94
N ILE A 118 6.76 10.55 7.73
CA ILE A 118 6.24 9.97 6.48
C ILE A 118 7.41 9.52 5.61
N ILE A 119 7.28 8.33 5.03
CA ILE A 119 8.21 7.81 4.01
C ILE A 119 7.37 7.31 2.85
N GLY A 120 7.70 7.65 1.63
CA GLY A 120 6.92 7.19 0.49
C GLY A 120 7.53 7.54 -0.86
N CYS A 121 6.93 6.99 -1.90
CA CYS A 121 7.32 7.30 -3.27
C CYS A 121 6.63 8.59 -3.73
N LEU A 122 7.43 9.53 -4.23
CA LEU A 122 6.91 10.78 -4.78
C LEU A 122 6.46 10.56 -6.21
N GLN A 123 5.18 10.73 -6.46
CA GLN A 123 4.67 10.86 -7.82
C GLN A 123 4.53 12.32 -8.23
N THR A 124 4.77 12.58 -9.52
CA THR A 124 4.61 13.91 -10.12
C THR A 124 3.75 13.79 -11.37
N ARG A 125 2.67 14.56 -11.40
CA ARG A 125 1.84 14.76 -12.59
C ARG A 125 1.94 16.23 -12.98
N GLU A 126 2.73 16.48 -14.06
CA GLU A 126 3.10 17.81 -14.50
C GLU A 126 3.70 18.68 -13.34
N LYS A 127 2.86 19.50 -12.69
CA LYS A 127 3.29 20.40 -11.61
C LYS A 127 2.86 19.92 -10.23
N VAL A 128 1.92 19.00 -10.17
CA VAL A 128 1.39 18.51 -8.88
C VAL A 128 2.19 17.29 -8.43
N LYS A 129 2.63 17.34 -7.18
CA LYS A 129 3.33 16.25 -6.51
C LYS A 129 2.42 15.66 -5.44
N TYR A 130 2.52 14.36 -5.22
CA TYR A 130 1.78 13.66 -4.17
C TYR A 130 2.51 12.37 -3.76
N VAL A 131 2.16 11.82 -2.60
CA VAL A 131 2.74 10.58 -2.11
C VAL A 131 1.93 9.41 -2.67
N TRP A 132 2.59 8.51 -3.38
CA TRP A 132 1.94 7.33 -3.93
C TRP A 132 1.67 6.27 -2.86
N PRO A 133 0.42 5.83 -2.68
CA PRO A 133 0.08 4.85 -1.64
C PRO A 133 0.57 3.43 -1.93
N GLY A 134 1.04 3.15 -3.15
CA GLY A 134 1.64 1.85 -3.50
C GLY A 134 2.94 1.53 -2.75
N LEU A 135 3.59 2.55 -2.18
CA LEU A 135 4.56 2.43 -1.09
C LEU A 135 4.53 3.72 -0.28
N CYS A 136 3.86 3.68 0.85
CA CYS A 136 3.76 4.80 1.78
C CYS A 136 3.79 4.29 3.21
N ILE A 137 4.69 4.84 4.03
CA ILE A 137 4.79 4.54 5.46
C ILE A 137 4.58 5.84 6.21
N PHE A 138 3.73 5.82 7.22
CA PHE A 138 3.52 6.99 8.08
C PHE A 138 3.26 6.58 9.53
N LYS A 139 3.60 7.46 10.44
CA LYS A 139 3.18 7.36 11.83
C LYS A 139 1.73 7.83 11.92
N LYS A 140 0.84 7.01 12.47
CA LYS A 140 -0.60 7.31 12.53
C LYS A 140 -0.84 8.69 13.15
N SER A 141 -0.27 8.96 14.33
CA SER A 141 -0.45 10.23 15.03
C SER A 141 0.12 11.46 14.30
N SER A 142 1.03 11.28 13.34
CA SER A 142 1.60 12.40 12.57
C SER A 142 0.71 12.89 11.43
N VAL A 143 -0.35 12.14 11.11
CA VAL A 143 -1.26 12.47 9.98
C VAL A 143 -2.71 12.68 10.41
N GLU A 144 -3.04 12.45 11.69
CA GLU A 144 -4.42 12.55 12.21
C GLU A 144 -5.03 13.94 12.03
N ASP A 145 -4.22 15.00 12.14
CA ASP A 145 -4.66 16.39 11.97
C ASP A 145 -4.62 16.89 10.52
N ILE A 146 -4.17 16.04 9.58
CA ILE A 146 -4.09 16.39 8.17
C ILE A 146 -5.32 15.83 7.45
N GLU A 147 -6.18 16.71 6.97
CA GLU A 147 -7.32 16.30 6.14
C GLU A 147 -6.82 15.86 4.76
N PHE A 148 -6.64 14.58 4.54
CA PHE A 148 -6.26 14.00 3.26
C PHE A 148 -7.11 12.77 2.94
N ASP A 149 -7.09 12.35 1.70
CA ASP A 149 -7.69 11.11 1.24
C ASP A 149 -6.84 10.42 0.17
N PHE A 150 -7.26 9.24 -0.24
CA PHE A 150 -6.55 8.43 -1.23
C PHE A 150 -7.24 8.45 -2.61
N TYR A 151 -8.34 9.17 -2.75
CA TYR A 151 -9.08 9.19 -4.01
C TYR A 151 -8.34 9.94 -5.11
N PRO A 152 -8.54 9.54 -6.38
CA PRO A 152 -8.20 10.35 -7.52
C PRO A 152 -8.82 11.75 -7.38
N GLN A 153 -8.03 12.78 -7.62
CA GLN A 153 -8.45 14.17 -7.47
C GLN A 153 -8.03 15.02 -8.66
N THR A 154 -8.70 16.14 -8.85
CA THR A 154 -8.25 17.17 -9.78
C THR A 154 -7.68 18.34 -8.97
N VAL A 155 -6.40 18.59 -9.14
CA VAL A 155 -5.67 19.70 -8.48
C VAL A 155 -5.03 20.56 -9.55
N ASP A 156 -5.29 21.85 -9.53
CA ASP A 156 -4.80 22.82 -10.53
C ASP A 156 -5.05 22.40 -11.99
N GLY A 157 -6.19 21.74 -12.24
CA GLY A 157 -6.55 21.23 -13.56
C GLY A 157 -5.87 19.90 -13.95
N GLN A 158 -5.04 19.34 -13.10
CA GLN A 158 -4.38 18.03 -13.31
C GLN A 158 -5.19 16.91 -12.66
N ILE A 159 -5.43 15.85 -13.41
CA ILE A 159 -6.07 14.63 -12.89
C ILE A 159 -4.98 13.75 -12.26
N LEU A 160 -5.10 13.53 -10.97
CA LEU A 160 -4.26 12.65 -10.18
C LEU A 160 -4.97 11.31 -10.00
N ASP A 161 -4.22 10.21 -9.97
CA ASP A 161 -4.76 8.86 -9.76
C ASP A 161 -4.88 8.49 -8.26
N THR A 162 -4.84 7.20 -7.93
CA THR A 162 -4.84 6.74 -6.52
C THR A 162 -3.79 7.48 -5.70
N GLY A 163 -4.20 8.02 -4.57
CA GLY A 163 -3.34 8.83 -3.73
C GLY A 163 -3.33 10.31 -4.10
N GLY A 164 -4.10 10.75 -5.09
CA GLY A 164 -4.15 12.16 -5.48
C GLY A 164 -4.36 13.11 -4.30
N GLY A 165 -5.22 12.74 -3.35
CA GLY A 165 -5.48 13.54 -2.13
C GLY A 165 -4.31 13.59 -1.14
N THR A 166 -3.30 12.75 -1.29
CA THR A 166 -2.11 12.74 -0.40
C THR A 166 -1.16 13.90 -0.64
N TYR A 167 -1.40 14.75 -1.65
CA TYR A 167 -0.58 15.95 -1.87
C TYR A 167 -0.54 16.85 -0.62
N LYS A 168 -1.56 16.79 0.22
CA LYS A 168 -1.64 17.52 1.49
C LYS A 168 -0.61 17.02 2.52
N LEU A 169 -0.19 15.77 2.44
CA LEU A 169 0.86 15.20 3.29
C LEU A 169 2.23 15.85 3.04
N LEU A 170 2.42 16.46 1.86
CA LEU A 170 3.67 17.15 1.52
C LEU A 170 3.91 18.43 2.33
N SER A 171 2.93 18.88 3.12
CA SER A 171 3.12 19.95 4.11
C SER A 171 3.92 19.50 5.35
N ASN A 172 4.09 18.19 5.56
CA ASN A 172 4.90 17.67 6.63
C ASN A 172 6.40 17.87 6.32
N GLU A 173 7.13 18.50 7.24
CA GLU A 173 8.55 18.81 7.05
C GLU A 173 9.45 17.57 7.26
N LYS A 174 8.93 16.51 7.88
CA LYS A 174 9.67 15.27 8.18
C LYS A 174 9.27 14.14 7.22
N ILE A 175 9.33 14.42 5.93
CA ILE A 175 9.05 13.44 4.88
C ILE A 175 10.33 12.99 4.18
N LYS A 176 10.46 11.68 3.99
CA LYS A 176 11.52 11.04 3.18
C LYS A 176 10.90 10.46 1.92
N PHE A 177 11.51 10.73 0.78
CA PHE A 177 11.14 10.09 -0.47
C PHE A 177 12.04 8.90 -0.75
N MET A 178 11.42 7.80 -1.19
CA MET A 178 12.11 6.60 -1.65
C MET A 178 11.97 6.48 -3.16
N ASP A 179 13.01 6.00 -3.80
CA ASP A 179 12.93 5.56 -5.19
C ASP A 179 12.52 4.09 -5.23
N THR A 180 11.62 3.76 -6.15
CA THR A 180 11.30 2.36 -6.47
C THR A 180 12.13 1.94 -7.68
N GLY A 181 12.99 0.93 -7.48
CA GLY A 181 13.67 0.26 -8.59
C GLY A 181 12.73 -0.72 -9.31
N VAL A 182 13.09 -1.04 -10.55
CA VAL A 182 12.46 -2.14 -11.32
C VAL A 182 13.30 -3.41 -11.29
N ASP A 183 14.29 -3.48 -10.41
CA ASP A 183 15.12 -4.67 -10.23
C ASP A 183 14.44 -5.65 -9.29
N TYR A 184 14.20 -6.85 -9.79
CA TYR A 184 13.66 -7.96 -8.99
C TYR A 184 14.80 -8.85 -8.51
N PRO A 185 14.74 -9.36 -7.26
CA PRO A 185 15.64 -10.41 -6.81
C PRO A 185 15.64 -11.60 -7.78
N GLU A 186 16.77 -12.30 -7.89
CA GLU A 186 16.90 -13.48 -8.79
C GLU A 186 15.78 -14.51 -8.55
N GLU A 187 15.37 -14.69 -7.29
CA GLU A 187 14.32 -15.61 -6.88
C GLU A 187 12.93 -15.26 -7.44
N TYR A 188 12.75 -14.00 -7.89
CA TYR A 188 11.50 -13.52 -8.50
C TYR A 188 11.63 -13.36 -10.03
N LYS A 189 12.81 -13.60 -10.58
CA LYS A 189 13.01 -13.61 -12.04
C LYS A 189 12.23 -14.77 -12.66
N GLY A 190 11.42 -14.44 -13.64
CA GLY A 190 10.54 -15.40 -14.32
C GLY A 190 9.11 -15.41 -13.83
N ILE A 191 8.77 -14.63 -12.77
CA ILE A 191 7.39 -14.30 -12.47
C ILE A 191 6.96 -13.27 -13.52
N ASP A 192 5.93 -13.60 -14.28
CA ASP A 192 5.34 -12.64 -15.21
C ASP A 192 4.52 -11.61 -14.42
N LEU A 193 5.18 -10.52 -14.06
CA LEU A 193 4.54 -9.38 -13.38
C LEU A 193 3.81 -8.45 -14.37
N LYS A 194 3.97 -8.71 -15.66
CA LYS A 194 3.27 -7.98 -16.72
C LYS A 194 1.97 -8.71 -17.07
N ASP A 195 0.95 -8.53 -16.29
CA ASP A 195 -0.37 -8.97 -16.71
C ASP A 195 -0.97 -7.88 -17.60
N GLU A 196 -1.07 -8.16 -18.90
CA GLU A 196 -1.70 -7.26 -19.87
C GLU A 196 -3.18 -6.95 -19.54
N LYS A 197 -3.78 -7.68 -18.59
CA LYS A 197 -5.16 -7.46 -18.14
C LYS A 197 -5.28 -6.39 -17.04
N ILE A 198 -4.16 -5.87 -16.51
CA ILE A 198 -4.17 -4.77 -15.54
C ILE A 198 -4.30 -3.41 -16.26
N THR A 199 -4.14 -3.37 -17.56
CA THR A 199 -4.39 -2.18 -18.37
C THR A 199 -5.87 -2.07 -18.67
N GLY A 200 -6.62 -1.45 -17.79
CA GLY A 200 -8.02 -1.15 -17.99
C GLY A 200 -8.38 0.19 -17.40
#